data_ed3d4b8d157dbd89d6f47ccd0fef1eec
#
_entry.id   ed3d4b8d157dbd89d6f47ccd0fef1eec
#
_cell.length_a   1.000
_cell.length_b   1.000
_cell.length_c   1.000
_cell.angle_alpha   90.00
_cell.angle_beta   90.00
_cell.angle_gamma   90.00
#
_symmetry.space_group_name_H-M   'P 1'
#
loop_
_entity.id
_entity.type
_entity.pdbx_description
1 polymer ?
#
loop_
_entity_poly.entity_id
_entity_poly.type
_entity_poly.pdbx_seq_one_letter_code
_entity_poly.pdbx_strand_id
1 'polypeptide(L)'
;MRFVKKNNPKTEKLAKSGLQRSGKYPGEDWEIDFTHMPKANRYSCLQVWLDTFTGWIEAFPCSSEQAKEVIKILIHEIIPRFGLPQSLQSDNGSA
;
A
#
# COMPACT_ATOMS: atom_id res chain seq x y z
N MET A 1 3.60 -9.62 7.90
CA MET A 1 2.36 -9.32 8.61
C MET A 1 1.31 -8.80 7.64
N ARG A 2 0.15 -9.33 7.75
CA ARG A 2 -0.81 -8.98 6.74
C ARG A 2 -2.21 -8.90 7.34
N PHE A 3 -3.03 -8.02 6.77
CA PHE A 3 -4.36 -7.78 7.26
C PHE A 3 -5.37 -7.94 6.16
N VAL A 4 -6.46 -8.58 6.48
CA VAL A 4 -7.57 -8.68 5.56
C VAL A 4 -8.69 -7.88 6.16
N LYS A 5 -8.89 -6.69 5.64
CA LYS A 5 -9.84 -5.79 6.25
C LYS A 5 -10.74 -5.18 5.21
N LYS A 6 -11.52 -6.00 4.59
CA LYS A 6 -12.39 -5.50 3.56
C LYS A 6 -13.37 -4.48 4.06
N ASN A 7 -13.75 -4.58 5.33
CA ASN A 7 -14.71 -3.64 5.88
C ASN A 7 -14.06 -2.54 6.68
N ASN A 8 -12.75 -2.42 6.59
CA ASN A 8 -12.04 -1.38 7.27
C ASN A 8 -12.45 -0.03 6.67
N PRO A 9 -12.89 0.93 7.50
CA PRO A 9 -13.30 2.22 6.94
C PRO A 9 -12.23 2.90 6.12
N LYS A 10 -10.99 2.73 6.50
CA LYS A 10 -9.92 3.33 5.73
C LYS A 10 -9.80 2.69 4.36
N THR A 11 -10.00 1.39 4.28
CA THR A 11 -9.99 0.71 3.01
C THR A 11 -11.10 1.22 2.11
N GLU A 12 -12.28 1.39 2.67
CA GLU A 12 -13.40 1.89 1.88
C GLU A 12 -13.14 3.30 1.40
N LYS A 13 -12.53 4.10 2.27
CA LYS A 13 -12.24 5.46 1.89
C LYS A 13 -11.23 5.51 0.75
N LEU A 14 -10.21 4.70 0.82
CA LEU A 14 -9.23 4.65 -0.25
C LEU A 14 -9.89 4.22 -1.56
N ALA A 15 -10.74 3.21 -1.48
CA ALA A 15 -11.38 2.71 -2.68
C ALA A 15 -12.29 3.73 -3.30
N LYS A 16 -12.90 4.58 -2.48
CA LYS A 16 -13.83 5.57 -2.99
C LYS A 16 -13.19 6.86 -3.38
N SER A 17 -12.06 7.18 -2.78
CA SER A 17 -11.56 8.54 -2.82
C SER A 17 -10.79 8.85 -4.06
N GLY A 18 -10.81 8.05 -5.02
CA GLY A 18 -10.13 8.47 -6.17
C GLY A 18 -9.47 7.42 -6.96
N LEU A 19 -9.64 6.24 -6.57
CA LEU A 19 -9.13 5.19 -7.41
C LEU A 19 -9.95 5.20 -8.66
N GLN A 20 -9.30 5.56 -9.73
CA GLN A 20 -10.00 5.68 -10.99
C GLN A 20 -10.19 4.35 -11.65
N ARG A 21 -9.50 3.36 -11.20
CA ARG A 21 -9.64 2.05 -11.81
C ARG A 21 -9.16 0.99 -10.85
N SER A 22 -9.67 -0.20 -11.06
CA SER A 22 -9.29 -1.36 -10.30
C SER A 22 -8.42 -2.26 -11.15
N GLY A 23 -7.61 -3.05 -10.49
CA GLY A 23 -6.90 -4.08 -11.17
C GLY A 23 -7.87 -5.14 -11.69
N LYS A 24 -7.38 -5.98 -12.56
CA LYS A 24 -8.15 -7.06 -13.14
C LYS A 24 -7.85 -8.40 -12.51
N TYR A 25 -6.82 -8.46 -11.72
CA TYR A 25 -6.45 -9.65 -10.98
C TYR A 25 -5.65 -9.24 -9.76
N PRO A 26 -5.51 -10.13 -8.78
CA PRO A 26 -4.81 -9.77 -7.54
C PRO A 26 -3.38 -9.37 -7.84
N GLY A 27 -2.96 -8.27 -7.26
CA GLY A 27 -1.60 -7.81 -7.39
C GLY A 27 -1.30 -7.01 -8.62
N GLU A 28 -2.28 -6.80 -9.48
CA GLU A 28 -2.03 -6.03 -10.69
C GLU A 28 -1.83 -4.55 -10.41
N ASP A 29 -2.67 -3.99 -9.57
CA ASP A 29 -2.67 -2.56 -9.31
C ASP A 29 -2.77 -2.31 -7.82
N TRP A 30 -1.85 -1.52 -7.29
CA TRP A 30 -1.80 -1.22 -5.87
C TRP A 30 -1.91 0.27 -5.65
N GLU A 31 -2.62 0.63 -4.60
CA GLU A 31 -2.67 1.99 -4.10
C GLU A 31 -1.82 2.04 -2.85
N ILE A 32 -0.90 3.00 -2.78
CA ILE A 32 0.01 3.12 -1.66
C ILE A 32 -0.27 4.40 -0.91
N ASP A 33 -0.37 4.31 0.41
CA ASP A 33 -0.62 5.45 1.24
C ASP A 33 0.28 5.37 2.45
N PHE A 34 0.62 6.51 3.04
CA PHE A 34 1.44 6.56 4.23
C PHE A 34 0.63 7.16 5.36
N THR A 35 0.72 6.54 6.51
CA THR A 35 0.06 7.01 7.70
C THR A 35 1.13 7.29 8.74
N HIS A 36 1.14 8.49 9.29
CA HIS A 36 2.09 8.82 10.33
C HIS A 36 1.64 8.25 11.65
N MET A 37 2.61 7.88 12.45
CA MET A 37 2.32 7.34 13.76
C MET A 37 3.38 7.81 14.73
N PRO A 38 3.12 7.73 16.04
CA PRO A 38 4.15 8.10 17.00
C PRO A 38 5.38 7.25 16.76
N LYS A 39 6.53 7.91 16.81
CA LYS A 39 7.77 7.23 16.52
C LYS A 39 8.03 6.15 17.57
N ALA A 40 8.35 4.97 17.10
CA ALA A 40 8.71 3.86 17.96
C ALA A 40 9.92 3.21 17.36
N ASN A 41 10.98 3.10 18.13
CA ASN A 41 12.25 2.63 17.60
C ASN A 41 12.66 3.58 16.50
N ARG A 42 12.79 3.10 15.29
CA ARG A 42 13.15 3.96 14.18
C ARG A 42 12.03 4.16 13.18
N TYR A 43 10.83 3.74 13.53
CA TYR A 43 9.72 3.84 12.60
C TYR A 43 8.84 5.00 12.98
N SER A 44 8.44 5.78 12.01
CA SER A 44 7.55 6.92 12.24
C SER A 44 6.38 6.93 11.31
N CYS A 45 6.29 5.98 10.41
CA CYS A 45 5.16 5.92 9.50
C CYS A 45 4.85 4.47 9.17
N LEU A 46 3.67 4.30 8.63
CA LEU A 46 3.19 3.01 8.19
C LEU A 46 2.87 3.14 6.72
N GLN A 47 3.45 2.25 5.93
CA GLN A 47 3.20 2.23 4.51
C GLN A 47 2.12 1.20 4.24
N VAL A 48 1.02 1.65 3.65
CA VAL A 48 -0.15 0.80 3.45
C VAL A 48 -0.34 0.56 1.97
N TRP A 49 -0.43 -0.70 1.60
CA TRP A 49 -0.63 -1.11 0.23
C TRP A 49 -2.02 -1.72 0.10
N LEU A 50 -2.80 -1.21 -0.82
CA LEU A 50 -4.14 -1.71 -1.09
C LEU A 50 -4.19 -2.31 -2.48
N ASP A 51 -4.54 -3.59 -2.55
CA ASP A 51 -4.77 -4.25 -3.84
C ASP A 51 -6.16 -3.83 -4.32
N THR A 52 -6.21 -3.12 -5.42
CA THR A 52 -7.47 -2.55 -5.86
C THR A 52 -8.43 -3.57 -6.43
N PHE A 53 -7.94 -4.74 -6.74
CA PHE A 53 -8.83 -5.79 -7.23
C PHE A 53 -9.57 -6.47 -6.09
N THR A 54 -8.84 -6.88 -5.05
CA THR A 54 -9.45 -7.66 -3.97
C THR A 54 -9.81 -6.82 -2.77
N GLY A 55 -9.22 -5.64 -2.61
CA GLY A 55 -9.36 -4.88 -1.39
C GLY A 55 -8.43 -5.34 -0.29
N TRP A 56 -7.51 -6.22 -0.58
CA TRP A 56 -6.54 -6.72 0.38
C TRP A 56 -5.60 -5.62 0.79
N ILE A 57 -5.26 -5.58 2.08
CA ILE A 57 -4.38 -4.57 2.61
C ILE A 57 -3.16 -5.22 3.23
N GLU A 58 -1.99 -4.67 2.91
CA GLU A 58 -0.74 -4.99 3.58
C GLU A 58 -0.20 -3.71 4.19
N ALA A 59 0.41 -3.82 5.35
CA ALA A 59 0.93 -2.64 6.02
C ALA A 59 2.33 -2.93 6.52
N PHE A 60 3.23 -1.98 6.31
CA PHE A 60 4.64 -2.15 6.66
C PHE A 60 5.15 -0.91 7.37
N PRO A 61 5.79 -1.07 8.53
CA PRO A 61 6.44 0.08 9.17
C PRO A 61 7.56 0.61 8.30
N CYS A 62 7.73 1.90 8.31
CA CYS A 62 8.79 2.52 7.55
C CYS A 62 9.33 3.73 8.28
N SER A 63 10.52 4.14 7.93
CA SER A 63 11.15 5.26 8.60
C SER A 63 10.95 6.57 7.86
N SER A 64 10.47 6.52 6.63
CA SER A 64 10.23 7.71 5.86
C SER A 64 9.27 7.39 4.73
N GLU A 65 8.80 8.45 4.08
CA GLU A 65 7.91 8.29 2.94
C GLU A 65 8.63 8.37 1.61
N GLN A 66 9.93 8.18 1.62
CA GLN A 66 10.70 8.28 0.40
C GLN A 66 10.49 7.09 -0.50
N ALA A 67 10.73 7.32 -1.79
CA ALA A 67 10.51 6.27 -2.79
C ALA A 67 11.33 5.03 -2.52
N LYS A 68 12.50 5.18 -1.90
CA LYS A 68 13.32 4.02 -1.62
C LYS A 68 12.63 3.06 -0.66
N GLU A 69 11.77 3.57 0.22
CA GLU A 69 11.03 2.69 1.12
C GLU A 69 9.99 1.90 0.36
N VAL A 70 9.36 2.55 -0.62
CA VAL A 70 8.39 1.87 -1.46
C VAL A 70 9.07 0.76 -2.26
N ILE A 71 10.21 1.06 -2.84
CA ILE A 71 10.92 0.08 -3.65
C ILE A 71 11.37 -1.11 -2.80
N LYS A 72 11.81 -0.83 -1.59
CA LYS A 72 12.24 -1.89 -0.70
C LYS A 72 11.07 -2.86 -0.43
N ILE A 73 9.90 -2.32 -0.14
CA ILE A 73 8.74 -3.16 0.11
C ILE A 73 8.34 -3.91 -1.15
N LEU A 74 8.37 -3.22 -2.28
CA LEU A 74 8.01 -3.85 -3.53
C LEU A 74 8.88 -5.09 -3.79
N ILE A 75 10.18 -4.94 -3.64
CA ILE A 75 11.11 -6.01 -3.97
C ILE A 75 11.04 -7.14 -2.95
N HIS A 76 10.93 -6.81 -1.68
CA HIS A 76 11.05 -7.81 -0.63
C HIS A 76 9.73 -8.43 -0.21
N GLU A 77 8.63 -7.70 -0.39
CA GLU A 77 7.37 -8.15 0.14
C GLU A 77 6.31 -8.41 -0.92
N ILE A 78 6.27 -7.58 -1.94
CA ILE A 78 5.17 -7.67 -2.90
C ILE A 78 5.50 -8.61 -4.04
N ILE A 79 6.63 -8.39 -4.69
CA ILE A 79 6.97 -9.22 -5.84
C ILE A 79 7.08 -10.70 -5.49
N PRO A 80 7.69 -11.08 -4.38
CA PRO A 80 7.80 -12.52 -4.09
C PRO A 80 6.46 -13.21 -3.91
N ARG A 81 5.42 -12.47 -3.53
CA ARG A 81 4.13 -13.09 -3.26
C ARG A 81 3.10 -12.84 -4.34
N PHE A 82 3.18 -11.71 -5.01
CA PHE A 82 2.16 -11.32 -5.98
C PHE A 82 2.69 -11.13 -7.38
N GLY A 83 4.00 -11.13 -7.55
CA GLY A 83 4.58 -10.82 -8.83
C GLY A 83 4.71 -9.32 -9.03
N LEU A 84 5.25 -8.94 -10.15
CA LEU A 84 5.50 -7.54 -10.46
C LEU A 84 4.19 -6.86 -10.83
N PRO A 85 3.81 -5.80 -10.11
CA PRO A 85 2.56 -5.10 -10.43
C PRO A 85 2.62 -4.41 -11.78
N GLN A 86 1.46 -4.25 -12.39
CA GLN A 86 1.37 -3.45 -13.59
C GLN A 86 1.39 -1.97 -13.27
N SER A 87 0.86 -1.59 -12.12
CA SER A 87 0.85 -0.19 -11.77
C SER A 87 0.81 0.00 -10.27
N LEU A 88 1.34 1.13 -9.85
CA LEU A 88 1.32 1.57 -8.47
C LEU A 88 0.80 2.99 -8.48
N GLN A 89 -0.09 3.29 -7.55
CA GLN A 89 -0.65 4.63 -7.42
C GLN A 89 -0.36 5.15 -6.02
N SER A 90 -0.13 6.43 -5.93
CA SER A 90 0.10 7.06 -4.64
C SER A 90 -0.84 8.24 -4.52
N ASP A 91 -1.53 8.27 -3.39
CA ASP A 91 -2.53 9.28 -3.18
C ASP A 91 -1.97 10.68 -3.15
N ASN A 92 -0.83 10.87 -2.52
CA ASN A 92 -0.30 12.21 -2.40
C ASN A 92 0.64 12.56 -3.54
N GLY A 93 0.88 11.65 -4.43
CA GLY A 93 1.59 11.94 -5.66
C GLY A 93 3.01 12.40 -5.51
N SER A 94 3.60 12.22 -4.39
CA SER A 94 4.92 12.77 -4.16
C SER A 94 6.01 11.71 -4.20
N ALA A 95 5.82 10.70 -4.85
CA ALA A 95 6.79 9.61 -4.87
C ALA A 95 8.10 9.97 -5.55
#